data_6c60906d083c66de1ee618136f4cc2f4
#
_entry.id   6c60906d083c66de1ee618136f4cc2f4
#
_cell.length_a   1.000
_cell.length_b   1.000
_cell.length_c   1.000
_cell.angle_alpha   90.00
_cell.angle_beta   90.00
_cell.angle_gamma   90.00
#
_symmetry.space_group_name_H-M   'P 1'
#
loop_
_entity.id
_entity.type
_entity.pdbx_description
1 polymer ?
#
loop_
_entity_poly.entity_id
_entity_poly.type
_entity_poly.pdbx_seq_one_letter_code
_entity_poly.pdbx_strand_id
1 'polypeptide(L)'
;GVFSQLYRIYSAAEDRALVRRGYFIEGLGAAQFAAPATVDLLRSTADSLSVPASPQGFGATQGFGASAYTPQRTDTERVYGTFTVTLLAATDPANPYGAALSWSAIPSFAHEGEGTVKHRPARKAGACVVLVDGAPVLYVERGAKTLLAFTTDPVLLEAAAPALARLVSAGGAEKISVEKVNDVELLGTHTVSTSTLGASGGEVVEHPVEALRAALQAQGFYATVRGLSLRRSI
;
A
#
# COMPACT_ATOMS: atom_id res chain seq x y z
N GLY A 1 3.11 6.70 29.13
CA GLY A 1 2.71 8.08 29.35
C GLY A 1 1.26 8.26 28.93
N VAL A 2 0.47 8.79 29.82
CA VAL A 2 -0.98 8.83 29.62
C VAL A 2 -1.30 10.11 28.84
N PHE A 3 -1.90 9.98 27.65
CA PHE A 3 -2.31 11.10 26.81
C PHE A 3 -3.13 12.16 27.59
N SER A 4 -3.93 11.72 28.58
CA SER A 4 -4.69 12.61 29.45
C SER A 4 -3.83 13.65 30.21
N GLN A 5 -2.58 13.34 30.50
CA GLN A 5 -1.65 14.30 31.14
C GLN A 5 -1.15 15.34 30.13
N LEU A 6 -0.95 14.93 28.87
CA LEU A 6 -0.50 15.80 27.78
C LEU A 6 -1.65 16.66 27.23
N TYR A 7 -2.89 16.20 27.36
CA TYR A 7 -4.05 16.90 26.82
C TYR A 7 -4.16 18.35 27.31
N ARG A 8 -3.92 18.57 28.61
CA ARG A 8 -3.94 19.93 29.20
C ARG A 8 -2.87 20.85 28.60
N ILE A 9 -1.69 20.29 28.30
CA ILE A 9 -0.59 21.02 27.69
C ILE A 9 -0.96 21.38 26.24
N TYR A 10 -1.49 20.44 25.50
CA TYR A 10 -1.93 20.69 24.12
C TYR A 10 -3.12 21.64 24.03
N SER A 11 -4.06 21.56 24.98
CA SER A 11 -5.17 22.51 25.05
C SER A 11 -4.68 23.94 25.32
N ALA A 12 -3.75 24.11 26.25
CA ALA A 12 -3.14 25.42 26.49
C ALA A 12 -2.28 25.93 25.32
N ALA A 13 -1.70 25.02 24.52
CA ALA A 13 -0.98 25.37 23.31
C ALA A 13 -1.96 25.74 22.17
N GLU A 14 -3.13 25.11 22.10
CA GLU A 14 -4.23 25.45 21.18
C GLU A 14 -4.74 26.89 21.46
N ASP A 15 -4.98 27.23 22.73
CA ASP A 15 -5.41 28.58 23.14
C ASP A 15 -4.40 29.67 22.72
N ARG A 16 -3.12 29.27 22.57
CA ARG A 16 -2.04 30.16 22.09
C ARG A 16 -1.81 30.08 20.58
N ALA A 17 -2.64 29.36 19.85
CA ALA A 17 -2.52 29.12 18.42
C ALA A 17 -1.22 28.40 17.99
N LEU A 18 -0.51 27.75 18.89
CA LEU A 18 0.72 26.99 18.61
C LEU A 18 0.40 25.63 17.96
N VAL A 19 -0.77 25.08 18.23
CA VAL A 19 -1.28 23.86 17.63
C VAL A 19 -2.75 24.03 17.24
N ARG A 20 -3.22 23.20 16.32
CA ARG A 20 -4.65 23.08 15.95
C ARG A 20 -5.12 21.70 16.36
N ARG A 21 -6.30 21.63 16.95
CA ARG A 21 -6.99 20.39 17.23
C ARG A 21 -7.87 20.00 16.05
N GLY A 22 -7.94 18.71 15.74
CA GLY A 22 -8.75 18.18 14.64
C GLY A 22 -8.66 16.67 14.54
N TYR A 23 -9.18 16.16 13.43
CA TYR A 23 -9.05 14.77 13.00
C TYR A 23 -8.18 14.77 11.75
N PHE A 24 -6.92 14.45 11.89
CA PHE A 24 -5.94 14.49 10.80
C PHE A 24 -5.63 13.11 10.25
N ILE A 25 -5.71 12.09 11.10
CA ILE A 25 -5.38 10.71 10.76
C ILE A 25 -6.55 9.84 11.20
N GLU A 26 -7.14 9.12 10.25
CA GLU A 26 -8.23 8.19 10.50
C GLU A 26 -7.79 7.06 11.42
N GLY A 27 -8.67 6.62 12.33
CA GLY A 27 -8.39 5.52 13.25
C GLY A 27 -7.53 5.87 14.47
N LEU A 28 -6.99 7.10 14.58
CA LEU A 28 -6.14 7.51 15.72
C LEU A 28 -6.90 8.14 16.90
N GLY A 29 -8.18 7.88 17.07
CA GLY A 29 -8.95 8.39 18.20
C GLY A 29 -9.36 9.86 18.07
N ALA A 30 -10.01 10.39 19.11
CA ALA A 30 -10.86 11.58 19.03
C ALA A 30 -10.15 12.93 19.25
N ALA A 31 -8.94 12.99 19.72
CA ALA A 31 -8.25 14.27 19.99
C ALA A 31 -6.83 14.23 19.42
N GLN A 32 -6.68 14.84 18.27
CA GLN A 32 -5.39 14.97 17.59
C GLN A 32 -4.98 16.44 17.56
N PHE A 33 -3.70 16.70 17.76
CA PHE A 33 -3.13 18.04 17.71
C PHE A 33 -1.98 18.07 16.72
N ALA A 34 -1.92 19.09 15.90
CA ALA A 34 -0.86 19.28 14.91
C ALA A 34 -0.44 20.76 14.85
N ALA A 35 0.82 21.01 14.50
CA ALA A 35 1.28 22.35 14.22
C ALA A 35 0.54 22.92 12.99
N PRO A 36 0.24 24.24 12.96
CA PRO A 36 -0.48 24.86 11.82
C PRO A 36 0.15 24.55 10.46
N ALA A 37 1.48 24.67 10.35
CA ALA A 37 2.19 24.37 9.12
C ALA A 37 2.03 22.90 8.66
N THR A 38 1.96 21.96 9.61
CA THR A 38 1.71 20.55 9.30
C THR A 38 0.28 20.34 8.76
N VAL A 39 -0.70 21.04 9.34
CA VAL A 39 -2.09 20.98 8.83
C VAL A 39 -2.19 21.55 7.41
N ASP A 40 -1.49 22.64 7.15
CA ASP A 40 -1.49 23.27 5.83
C ASP A 40 -0.75 22.37 4.80
N LEU A 41 0.32 21.70 5.20
CA LEU A 41 0.99 20.70 4.37
C LEU A 41 0.10 19.49 4.08
N LEU A 42 -0.62 18.97 5.08
CA LEU A 42 -1.58 17.87 4.88
C LEU A 42 -2.67 18.26 3.87
N ARG A 43 -3.21 19.46 3.96
CA ARG A 43 -4.23 19.96 3.01
C ARG A 43 -3.67 20.06 1.60
N SER A 44 -2.52 20.72 1.43
CA SER A 44 -1.90 20.87 0.11
C SER A 44 -1.55 19.52 -0.52
N THR A 45 -1.13 18.53 0.29
CA THR A 45 -0.88 17.17 -0.18
C THR A 45 -2.18 16.49 -0.58
N ALA A 46 -3.25 16.59 0.22
CA ALA A 46 -4.55 16.03 -0.10
C ALA A 46 -5.12 16.63 -1.40
N ASP A 47 -4.99 17.96 -1.57
CA ASP A 47 -5.42 18.64 -2.79
C ASP A 47 -4.63 18.16 -4.02
N SER A 48 -3.33 17.90 -3.88
CA SER A 48 -2.48 17.39 -4.97
C SER A 48 -2.78 15.93 -5.35
N LEU A 49 -3.29 15.13 -4.41
CA LEU A 49 -3.72 13.76 -4.64
C LEU A 49 -5.17 13.67 -5.16
N SER A 50 -5.93 14.72 -5.00
CA SER A 50 -7.27 14.84 -5.58
C SER A 50 -7.13 15.10 -7.08
N VAL A 51 -7.27 14.06 -7.90
CA VAL A 51 -7.38 14.23 -9.36
C VAL A 51 -8.56 15.16 -9.62
N PRO A 52 -8.38 16.27 -10.37
CA PRO A 52 -9.49 17.15 -10.66
C PRO A 52 -10.56 16.36 -11.43
N ALA A 53 -11.71 16.17 -10.81
CA ALA A 53 -12.90 15.76 -11.54
C ALA A 53 -13.12 16.80 -12.63
N SER A 54 -13.26 16.33 -13.88
CA SER A 54 -13.53 17.17 -15.04
C SER A 54 -14.59 18.24 -14.75
N PRO A 55 -14.43 19.47 -15.26
CA PRO A 55 -15.34 20.54 -14.93
C PRO A 55 -16.65 20.41 -15.71
N GLN A 56 -17.63 19.74 -15.15
CA GLN A 56 -19.03 19.95 -15.53
C GLN A 56 -19.97 19.57 -14.38
N GLY A 57 -20.72 20.57 -13.90
CA GLY A 57 -21.95 20.33 -13.14
C GLY A 57 -22.02 21.04 -11.79
N PHE A 58 -22.59 22.23 -11.81
CA PHE A 58 -23.11 22.98 -10.67
C PHE A 58 -23.92 22.12 -9.69
N GLY A 59 -23.73 22.35 -8.40
CA GLY A 59 -24.68 21.90 -7.39
C GLY A 59 -24.05 21.85 -5.99
N ALA A 60 -24.11 22.99 -5.30
CA ALA A 60 -23.75 23.09 -3.89
C ALA A 60 -24.71 22.27 -3.02
N THR A 61 -24.24 21.71 -1.94
CA THR A 61 -24.57 22.01 -0.53
C THR A 61 -24.17 20.88 0.38
N GLN A 62 -23.36 21.24 1.35
CA GLN A 62 -23.34 20.84 2.77
C GLN A 62 -23.66 19.39 3.15
N GLY A 63 -22.69 18.76 3.79
CA GLY A 63 -22.90 17.57 4.60
C GLY A 63 -21.56 17.06 5.12
N PHE A 64 -21.17 17.50 6.32
CA PHE A 64 -20.09 16.87 7.07
C PHE A 64 -20.56 15.45 7.45
N GLY A 65 -20.21 14.46 6.66
CA GLY A 65 -20.38 13.06 6.96
C GLY A 65 -19.05 12.36 6.75
N ALA A 66 -18.48 11.82 7.82
CA ALA A 66 -17.33 10.93 7.74
C ALA A 66 -17.71 9.73 6.85
N SER A 67 -17.30 9.76 5.61
CA SER A 67 -17.42 8.61 4.70
C SER A 67 -16.05 7.96 4.63
N ALA A 68 -16.02 6.68 5.01
CA ALA A 68 -14.88 5.80 4.78
C ALA A 68 -14.46 5.94 3.31
N TYR A 69 -13.24 6.41 3.07
CA TYR A 69 -12.66 6.44 1.74
C TYR A 69 -12.38 5.01 1.30
N THR A 70 -13.33 4.42 0.63
CA THR A 70 -13.12 3.27 -0.23
C THR A 70 -12.94 3.84 -1.62
N PRO A 71 -11.78 3.71 -2.28
CA PRO A 71 -11.64 4.13 -3.66
C PRO A 71 -12.50 3.22 -4.53
N GLN A 72 -13.75 3.60 -4.76
CA GLN A 72 -14.56 3.00 -5.82
C GLN A 72 -14.06 3.57 -7.15
N ARG A 73 -13.14 2.86 -7.76
CA ARG A 73 -12.84 3.04 -9.18
C ARG A 73 -14.00 2.47 -9.98
N THR A 74 -14.75 3.35 -10.62
CA THR A 74 -15.69 2.96 -11.67
C THR A 74 -14.90 2.49 -12.89
N ASP A 75 -15.25 1.31 -13.41
CA ASP A 75 -14.54 0.49 -14.42
C ASP A 75 -14.43 1.10 -15.84
N THR A 76 -14.42 2.41 -16.03
CA THR A 76 -14.49 2.95 -17.39
C THR A 76 -13.37 3.92 -17.79
N GLU A 77 -12.46 4.30 -16.89
CA GLU A 77 -11.28 5.07 -17.29
C GLU A 77 -10.04 4.55 -16.58
N ARG A 78 -9.33 3.62 -17.24
CA ARG A 78 -7.92 3.37 -16.94
C ARG A 78 -7.11 4.59 -17.41
N VAL A 79 -7.21 5.67 -16.66
CA VAL A 79 -6.23 6.74 -16.75
C VAL A 79 -4.96 6.15 -16.13
N TYR A 80 -3.96 5.87 -16.93
CA TYR A 80 -2.59 5.59 -16.48
C TYR A 80 -2.06 6.85 -15.78
N GLY A 81 -2.57 7.12 -14.59
CA GLY A 81 -2.07 8.14 -13.70
C GLY A 81 -0.70 7.71 -13.20
N THR A 82 0.23 8.63 -13.16
CA THR A 82 1.57 8.42 -12.62
C THR A 82 1.44 8.16 -11.14
N PHE A 83 1.59 6.92 -10.69
CA PHE A 83 1.60 6.56 -9.28
C PHE A 83 2.85 7.09 -8.58
N THR A 84 2.71 7.62 -7.38
CA THR A 84 3.84 7.90 -6.49
C THR A 84 4.21 6.65 -5.74
N VAL A 85 5.33 6.02 -6.11
CA VAL A 85 5.82 4.79 -5.48
C VAL A 85 6.95 5.11 -4.52
N THR A 86 6.75 4.80 -3.25
CA THR A 86 7.71 5.03 -2.16
C THR A 86 8.13 3.71 -1.54
N LEU A 87 9.44 3.50 -1.43
CA LEU A 87 10.04 2.35 -0.74
C LEU A 87 10.67 2.83 0.56
N LEU A 88 10.23 2.28 1.68
CA LEU A 88 10.72 2.60 3.02
C LEU A 88 11.19 1.34 3.75
N ALA A 89 12.16 1.48 4.65
CA ALA A 89 12.38 0.45 5.65
C ALA A 89 11.12 0.31 6.52
N ALA A 90 10.76 -0.91 6.91
CA ALA A 90 9.58 -1.11 7.76
C ALA A 90 9.69 -0.37 9.11
N THR A 91 10.91 -0.12 9.58
CA THR A 91 11.23 0.62 10.81
C THR A 91 11.38 2.13 10.60
N ASP A 92 11.32 2.61 9.35
CA ASP A 92 11.50 4.02 9.03
C ASP A 92 10.46 4.88 9.77
N PRO A 93 10.86 5.99 10.41
CA PRO A 93 9.91 6.91 11.05
C PRO A 93 8.83 7.47 10.11
N ALA A 94 9.13 7.60 8.82
CA ALA A 94 8.18 8.04 7.80
C ALA A 94 7.13 6.97 7.46
N ASN A 95 7.37 5.70 7.82
CA ASN A 95 6.37 4.65 7.65
C ASN A 95 5.34 4.72 8.79
N PRO A 96 4.07 5.08 8.55
CA PRO A 96 3.05 5.14 9.59
C PRO A 96 2.52 3.76 10.00
N TYR A 97 2.65 2.75 9.12
CA TYR A 97 2.05 1.43 9.31
C TYR A 97 2.79 0.60 10.36
N GLY A 98 2.01 -0.03 11.22
CA GLY A 98 2.52 -0.79 12.37
C GLY A 98 3.03 0.10 13.53
N ALA A 99 2.80 1.42 13.44
CA ALA A 99 3.06 2.39 14.51
C ALA A 99 1.78 3.20 14.77
N ALA A 100 1.54 4.24 13.96
CA ALA A 100 0.36 5.09 14.06
C ALA A 100 -0.88 4.46 13.42
N LEU A 101 -0.69 3.78 12.31
CA LEU A 101 -1.74 3.07 11.59
C LEU A 101 -1.54 1.56 11.70
N SER A 102 -2.65 0.83 11.72
CA SER A 102 -2.61 -0.62 11.58
C SER A 102 -2.16 -1.00 10.16
N TRP A 103 -1.52 -2.16 10.03
CA TRP A 103 -1.28 -2.74 8.71
C TRP A 103 -2.62 -3.08 8.05
N SER A 104 -2.70 -2.89 6.75
CA SER A 104 -3.86 -3.29 5.96
C SER A 104 -4.09 -4.80 6.03
N ALA A 105 -5.31 -5.23 5.80
CA ALA A 105 -5.64 -6.65 5.69
C ALA A 105 -4.86 -7.27 4.52
N ILE A 106 -4.42 -8.52 4.72
CA ILE A 106 -3.72 -9.28 3.69
C ILE A 106 -4.76 -10.18 3.02
N PRO A 107 -5.05 -9.99 1.72
CA PRO A 107 -5.96 -10.87 1.01
C PRO A 107 -5.37 -12.29 0.89
N SER A 108 -6.21 -13.31 0.93
CA SER A 108 -5.78 -14.66 0.61
C SER A 108 -5.58 -14.78 -0.90
N PHE A 109 -4.46 -15.35 -1.31
CA PHE A 109 -4.18 -15.73 -2.70
C PHE A 109 -4.35 -17.24 -2.91
N ALA A 110 -4.62 -17.99 -1.85
CA ALA A 110 -4.90 -19.41 -1.92
C ALA A 110 -6.35 -19.66 -2.36
N HIS A 111 -6.60 -20.82 -2.95
CA HIS A 111 -7.97 -21.27 -3.26
C HIS A 111 -8.81 -21.42 -1.99
N GLU A 112 -10.12 -21.33 -2.13
CA GLU A 112 -11.08 -21.52 -1.04
C GLU A 112 -10.81 -22.87 -0.32
N GLY A 113 -10.48 -22.80 0.98
CA GLY A 113 -10.17 -23.95 1.80
C GLY A 113 -8.69 -24.14 2.19
N GLU A 114 -7.77 -23.44 1.55
CA GLU A 114 -6.35 -23.45 1.92
C GLU A 114 -6.02 -22.23 2.79
N GLY A 115 -5.88 -22.48 4.04
CA GLY A 115 -5.24 -21.72 5.12
C GLY A 115 -5.20 -20.18 5.07
N THR A 116 -5.24 -19.59 6.25
CA THR A 116 -4.95 -18.16 6.46
C THR A 116 -3.47 -17.87 6.28
N VAL A 117 -3.14 -16.69 5.73
CA VAL A 117 -1.76 -16.20 5.62
C VAL A 117 -1.07 -16.22 6.99
N LYS A 118 0.00 -16.99 7.10
CA LYS A 118 0.74 -17.22 8.36
C LYS A 118 1.66 -16.07 8.70
N HIS A 119 2.26 -15.46 7.67
CA HIS A 119 3.17 -14.34 7.83
C HIS A 119 2.39 -13.06 8.11
N ARG A 120 2.96 -12.23 9.00
CA ARG A 120 2.36 -10.94 9.37
C ARG A 120 3.39 -9.83 9.23
N PRO A 121 2.98 -8.67 8.68
CA PRO A 121 3.87 -7.54 8.59
C PRO A 121 4.19 -7.01 9.99
N ALA A 122 5.41 -6.52 10.16
CA ALA A 122 5.84 -5.92 11.42
C ALA A 122 6.98 -4.93 11.16
N ARG A 123 7.17 -4.00 12.09
CA ARG A 123 8.30 -3.06 12.06
C ARG A 123 9.58 -3.80 12.48
N LYS A 124 10.14 -4.57 11.57
CA LYS A 124 11.36 -5.36 11.78
C LYS A 124 12.53 -4.79 10.99
N ALA A 125 13.72 -4.80 11.58
CA ALA A 125 14.95 -4.42 10.88
C ALA A 125 15.21 -5.34 9.68
N GLY A 126 15.52 -4.75 8.53
CA GLY A 126 15.77 -5.45 7.28
C GLY A 126 14.52 -5.82 6.48
N ALA A 127 13.32 -5.53 6.98
CA ALA A 127 12.09 -5.56 6.20
C ALA A 127 11.82 -4.18 5.58
N CYS A 128 11.13 -4.17 4.43
CA CYS A 128 10.75 -2.96 3.72
C CYS A 128 9.25 -2.95 3.42
N VAL A 129 8.70 -1.78 3.16
CA VAL A 129 7.34 -1.60 2.67
C VAL A 129 7.36 -0.75 1.40
N VAL A 130 6.57 -1.16 0.42
CA VAL A 130 6.31 -0.39 -0.80
C VAL A 130 4.93 0.23 -0.65
N LEU A 131 4.90 1.55 -0.72
CA LEU A 131 3.68 2.34 -0.73
C LEU A 131 3.41 2.84 -2.15
N VAL A 132 2.17 2.79 -2.58
CA VAL A 132 1.70 3.39 -3.83
C VAL A 132 0.64 4.42 -3.44
N ASP A 133 0.88 5.69 -3.77
CA ASP A 133 0.05 6.84 -3.35
C ASP A 133 -0.23 6.83 -1.82
N GLY A 134 0.78 6.44 -1.03
CA GLY A 134 0.72 6.37 0.42
C GLY A 134 0.07 5.10 0.99
N ALA A 135 -0.62 4.28 0.19
CA ALA A 135 -1.20 3.02 0.62
C ALA A 135 -0.17 1.87 0.55
N PRO A 136 -0.13 0.94 1.53
CA PRO A 136 0.80 -0.18 1.50
C PRO A 136 0.33 -1.20 0.45
N VAL A 137 1.20 -1.51 -0.50
CA VAL A 137 0.95 -2.49 -1.56
C VAL A 137 1.76 -3.76 -1.33
N LEU A 138 3.04 -3.64 -1.02
CA LEU A 138 3.90 -4.80 -0.74
C LEU A 138 4.68 -4.60 0.57
N TYR A 139 4.79 -5.66 1.33
CA TYR A 139 5.74 -5.77 2.43
C TYR A 139 6.75 -6.86 2.08
N VAL A 140 8.01 -6.50 2.19
CA VAL A 140 9.15 -7.36 1.87
C VAL A 140 9.78 -7.83 3.17
N GLU A 141 9.70 -9.11 3.47
CA GLU A 141 10.35 -9.65 4.65
C GLU A 141 11.88 -9.58 4.54
N ARG A 142 12.54 -9.61 5.68
CA ARG A 142 14.01 -9.70 5.72
C ARG A 142 14.51 -10.88 4.89
N GLY A 143 15.41 -10.60 3.94
CA GLY A 143 15.93 -11.60 2.99
C GLY A 143 15.07 -11.76 1.73
N ALA A 144 13.94 -11.06 1.65
CA ALA A 144 13.05 -10.94 0.49
C ALA A 144 12.50 -12.26 -0.09
N LYS A 145 12.56 -13.36 0.66
CA LYS A 145 12.03 -14.66 0.20
C LYS A 145 10.51 -14.69 0.18
N THR A 146 9.89 -14.01 1.12
CA THR A 146 8.44 -13.89 1.24
C THR A 146 8.04 -12.44 1.07
N LEU A 147 7.07 -12.21 0.20
CA LEU A 147 6.34 -10.95 0.07
C LEU A 147 4.95 -11.10 0.70
N LEU A 148 4.46 -10.01 1.26
CA LEU A 148 3.05 -9.87 1.59
C LEU A 148 2.47 -8.78 0.71
N ALA A 149 1.47 -9.11 -0.09
CA ALA A 149 0.71 -8.16 -0.89
C ALA A 149 -0.57 -7.80 -0.13
N PHE A 150 -0.85 -6.51 -0.03
CA PHE A 150 -2.04 -5.98 0.63
C PHE A 150 -3.20 -5.74 -0.34
N THR A 151 -3.02 -6.04 -1.61
CA THR A 151 -4.00 -5.85 -2.66
C THR A 151 -4.00 -7.02 -3.63
N THR A 152 -5.14 -7.21 -4.31
CA THR A 152 -5.27 -8.12 -5.46
C THR A 152 -5.26 -7.36 -6.78
N ASP A 153 -5.24 -6.02 -6.76
CA ASP A 153 -5.26 -5.19 -7.96
C ASP A 153 -3.94 -5.34 -8.74
N PRO A 154 -3.97 -5.89 -9.96
CA PRO A 154 -2.78 -6.10 -10.77
C PRO A 154 -2.07 -4.80 -11.14
N VAL A 155 -2.81 -3.70 -11.30
CA VAL A 155 -2.22 -2.39 -11.65
C VAL A 155 -1.36 -1.85 -10.50
N LEU A 156 -1.80 -2.01 -9.25
CA LEU A 156 -1.02 -1.61 -8.08
C LEU A 156 0.18 -2.53 -7.84
N LEU A 157 0.03 -3.83 -8.11
CA LEU A 157 1.14 -4.79 -8.02
C LEU A 157 2.21 -4.51 -9.07
N GLU A 158 1.80 -4.19 -10.30
CA GLU A 158 2.69 -3.78 -11.38
C GLU A 158 3.43 -2.47 -11.03
N ALA A 159 2.72 -1.47 -10.54
CA ALA A 159 3.31 -0.20 -10.12
C ALA A 159 4.35 -0.37 -8.99
N ALA A 160 4.16 -1.34 -8.09
CA ALA A 160 5.05 -1.60 -6.97
C ALA A 160 6.33 -2.37 -7.36
N ALA A 161 6.31 -3.18 -8.41
CA ALA A 161 7.40 -4.07 -8.80
C ALA A 161 8.76 -3.34 -9.03
N PRO A 162 8.83 -2.17 -9.69
CA PRO A 162 10.08 -1.43 -9.86
C PRO A 162 10.78 -1.06 -8.55
N ALA A 163 10.01 -0.89 -7.45
CA ALA A 163 10.60 -0.57 -6.15
C ALA A 163 11.45 -1.72 -5.60
N LEU A 164 11.09 -2.99 -5.87
CA LEU A 164 11.88 -4.14 -5.49
C LEU A 164 13.21 -4.19 -6.27
N ALA A 165 13.19 -3.87 -7.57
CA ALA A 165 14.40 -3.80 -8.38
C ALA A 165 15.36 -2.71 -7.86
N ARG A 166 14.82 -1.58 -7.37
CA ARG A 166 15.64 -0.50 -6.76
C ARG A 166 16.39 -0.95 -5.51
N LEU A 167 15.87 -1.91 -4.74
CA LEU A 167 16.62 -2.46 -3.59
C LEU A 167 17.96 -3.06 -4.01
N VAL A 168 18.05 -3.62 -5.20
CA VAL A 168 19.28 -4.20 -5.75
C VAL A 168 20.11 -3.11 -6.43
N SER A 169 19.52 -2.30 -7.30
CA SER A 169 20.24 -1.29 -8.06
C SER A 169 20.82 -0.16 -7.18
N ALA A 170 20.12 0.22 -6.12
CA ALA A 170 20.58 1.22 -5.16
C ALA A 170 21.59 0.68 -4.12
N GLY A 171 21.97 -0.59 -4.21
CA GLY A 171 22.95 -1.20 -3.31
C GLY A 171 22.40 -1.63 -1.94
N GLY A 172 21.10 -1.61 -1.74
CA GLY A 172 20.46 -2.09 -0.51
C GLY A 172 20.52 -3.61 -0.35
N ALA A 173 20.72 -4.34 -1.46
CA ALA A 173 20.93 -5.78 -1.48
C ALA A 173 21.78 -6.16 -2.71
N GLU A 174 22.66 -7.16 -2.58
CA GLU A 174 23.36 -7.72 -3.73
C GLU A 174 22.47 -8.61 -4.60
N LYS A 175 21.50 -9.26 -3.94
CA LYS A 175 20.57 -10.18 -4.56
C LYS A 175 19.25 -10.17 -3.81
N ILE A 176 18.15 -10.21 -4.54
CA ILE A 176 16.81 -10.50 -4.04
C ILE A 176 16.34 -11.82 -4.65
N SER A 177 15.72 -12.67 -3.85
CA SER A 177 15.08 -13.89 -4.31
C SER A 177 13.71 -14.00 -3.67
N VAL A 178 12.66 -13.95 -4.49
CA VAL A 178 11.26 -14.03 -4.07
C VAL A 178 10.75 -15.43 -4.37
N GLU A 179 10.37 -16.15 -3.32
CA GLU A 179 9.89 -17.52 -3.41
C GLU A 179 8.37 -17.58 -3.28
N LYS A 180 7.80 -16.76 -2.38
CA LYS A 180 6.37 -16.77 -2.03
C LYS A 180 5.77 -15.37 -1.94
N VAL A 181 4.47 -15.28 -2.21
CA VAL A 181 3.64 -14.11 -1.92
C VAL A 181 2.37 -14.56 -1.22
N ASN A 182 2.04 -13.96 -0.07
CA ASN A 182 0.92 -14.35 0.80
C ASN A 182 0.86 -15.86 1.07
N ASP A 183 2.03 -16.47 1.34
CA ASP A 183 2.26 -17.91 1.55
C ASP A 183 2.06 -18.81 0.31
N VAL A 184 1.68 -18.24 -0.85
CA VAL A 184 1.54 -18.96 -2.12
C VAL A 184 2.86 -18.93 -2.89
N GLU A 185 3.26 -20.04 -3.50
CA GLU A 185 4.50 -20.13 -4.28
C GLU A 185 4.42 -19.30 -5.56
N LEU A 186 5.42 -18.45 -5.79
CA LEU A 186 5.43 -17.52 -6.94
C LEU A 186 5.53 -18.23 -8.30
N LEU A 187 6.15 -19.42 -8.36
CA LEU A 187 6.29 -20.24 -9.57
C LEU A 187 5.28 -21.39 -9.66
N GLY A 188 4.33 -21.47 -8.73
CA GLY A 188 3.24 -22.44 -8.78
C GLY A 188 2.34 -22.23 -10.01
N THR A 189 1.61 -23.27 -10.42
CA THR A 189 0.56 -23.14 -11.42
C THR A 189 -0.70 -22.62 -10.72
N HIS A 190 -1.08 -21.38 -11.00
CA HIS A 190 -2.28 -20.77 -10.44
C HIS A 190 -3.38 -20.80 -11.50
N THR A 191 -4.37 -21.69 -11.30
CA THR A 191 -5.54 -21.74 -12.18
C THR A 191 -6.46 -20.56 -11.89
N VAL A 192 -6.78 -19.81 -12.92
CA VAL A 192 -7.79 -18.76 -12.88
C VAL A 192 -9.15 -19.43 -12.66
N SER A 193 -9.78 -19.22 -11.52
CA SER A 193 -11.17 -19.60 -11.32
C SER A 193 -12.04 -18.64 -12.14
N THR A 194 -12.51 -19.08 -13.29
CA THR A 194 -13.54 -18.38 -14.06
C THR A 194 -14.84 -18.51 -13.26
N SER A 195 -15.19 -17.52 -12.48
CA SER A 195 -16.54 -17.42 -11.92
C SER A 195 -17.50 -17.05 -13.05
N THR A 196 -18.14 -18.08 -13.61
CA THR A 196 -19.21 -17.95 -14.60
C THR A 196 -20.47 -17.42 -13.87
N LEU A 197 -20.68 -16.13 -13.90
CA LEU A 197 -21.99 -15.53 -13.63
C LEU A 197 -22.42 -14.78 -14.90
N GLY A 198 -23.27 -15.45 -15.69
CA GLY A 198 -24.20 -14.84 -16.66
C GLY A 198 -23.58 -14.28 -17.93
N ALA A 199 -23.95 -14.91 -19.05
CA ALA A 199 -23.85 -14.49 -20.44
C ALA A 199 -23.54 -13.00 -20.70
N SER A 200 -22.29 -12.69 -20.98
CA SER A 200 -21.73 -11.73 -21.93
C SER A 200 -20.27 -11.40 -21.52
N GLY A 201 -19.28 -11.91 -22.29
CA GLY A 201 -17.89 -11.46 -22.22
C GLY A 201 -17.21 -11.72 -20.88
N GLY A 202 -16.76 -12.95 -20.62
CA GLY A 202 -15.99 -13.25 -19.42
C GLY A 202 -14.68 -12.46 -19.39
N GLU A 203 -14.56 -11.51 -18.50
CA GLU A 203 -13.31 -10.84 -18.18
C GLU A 203 -12.39 -11.86 -17.51
N VAL A 204 -11.25 -12.15 -18.13
CA VAL A 204 -10.24 -13.04 -17.56
C VAL A 204 -9.55 -12.24 -16.44
N VAL A 205 -9.96 -12.45 -15.21
CA VAL A 205 -9.28 -11.85 -14.05
C VAL A 205 -7.98 -12.62 -13.82
N GLU A 206 -6.87 -12.00 -14.15
CA GLU A 206 -5.55 -12.56 -13.91
C GLU A 206 -5.32 -12.79 -12.40
N HIS A 207 -4.81 -13.97 -12.04
CA HIS A 207 -4.51 -14.28 -10.65
C HIS A 207 -3.44 -13.32 -10.11
N PRO A 208 -3.60 -12.72 -8.90
CA PRO A 208 -2.68 -11.71 -8.39
C PRO A 208 -1.20 -12.16 -8.32
N VAL A 209 -0.95 -13.45 -8.10
CA VAL A 209 0.40 -14.04 -8.12
C VAL A 209 1.00 -13.98 -9.53
N GLU A 210 0.19 -14.25 -10.56
CA GLU A 210 0.63 -14.20 -11.97
C GLU A 210 0.94 -12.77 -12.39
N ALA A 211 0.06 -11.82 -12.05
CA ALA A 211 0.27 -10.41 -12.30
C ALA A 211 1.58 -9.91 -11.65
N LEU A 212 1.79 -10.23 -10.37
CA LEU A 212 3.03 -9.86 -9.68
C LEU A 212 4.26 -10.56 -10.28
N ARG A 213 4.13 -11.84 -10.67
CA ARG A 213 5.21 -12.58 -11.33
C ARG A 213 5.61 -11.91 -12.65
N ALA A 214 4.65 -11.59 -13.50
CA ALA A 214 4.89 -10.91 -14.77
C ALA A 214 5.52 -9.53 -14.56
N ALA A 215 5.01 -8.77 -13.59
CA ALA A 215 5.56 -7.46 -13.24
C ALA A 215 7.02 -7.52 -12.76
N LEU A 216 7.37 -8.51 -11.93
CA LEU A 216 8.75 -8.70 -11.48
C LEU A 216 9.67 -9.13 -12.63
N GLN A 217 9.21 -10.02 -13.51
CA GLN A 217 9.97 -10.43 -14.69
C GLN A 217 10.24 -9.24 -15.64
N ALA A 218 9.27 -8.36 -15.83
CA ALA A 218 9.44 -7.11 -16.58
C ALA A 218 10.53 -6.20 -15.98
N GLN A 219 10.80 -6.30 -14.67
CA GLN A 219 11.89 -5.59 -13.98
C GLN A 219 13.23 -6.34 -13.99
N GLY A 220 13.36 -7.40 -14.78
CA GLY A 220 14.60 -8.17 -14.93
C GLY A 220 14.79 -9.30 -13.91
N PHE A 221 13.77 -9.64 -13.14
CA PHE A 221 13.83 -10.85 -12.33
C PHE A 221 13.78 -12.09 -13.22
N TYR A 222 14.68 -13.03 -13.01
CA TYR A 222 14.74 -14.30 -13.75
C TYR A 222 14.31 -15.47 -12.88
N ALA A 223 13.72 -16.48 -13.52
CA ALA A 223 13.27 -17.70 -12.85
C ALA A 223 14.44 -18.52 -12.34
N THR A 224 14.28 -19.05 -11.13
CA THR A 224 15.20 -20.03 -10.50
C THR A 224 14.37 -21.23 -10.05
N VAL A 225 15.01 -22.25 -9.52
CA VAL A 225 14.31 -23.47 -9.03
C VAL A 225 13.26 -23.18 -7.95
N ARG A 226 13.43 -22.08 -7.17
CA ARG A 226 12.57 -21.79 -6.01
C ARG A 226 11.72 -20.56 -6.15
N GLY A 227 11.94 -19.74 -7.17
CA GLY A 227 11.24 -18.45 -7.30
C GLY A 227 11.92 -17.54 -8.30
N LEU A 228 11.69 -16.25 -8.19
CA LEU A 228 12.30 -15.23 -9.02
C LEU A 228 13.49 -14.58 -8.31
N SER A 229 14.56 -14.32 -9.03
CA SER A 229 15.75 -13.67 -8.49
C SER A 229 16.18 -12.47 -9.35
N LEU A 230 16.68 -11.44 -8.68
CA LEU A 230 17.37 -10.32 -9.31
C LEU A 230 18.74 -10.16 -8.63
N ARG A 231 19.79 -10.01 -9.42
CA ARG A 231 21.13 -9.69 -8.97
C ARG A 231 21.57 -8.34 -9.47
N ARG A 232 22.43 -7.70 -8.71
CA ARG A 232 23.13 -6.50 -9.17
C ARG A 232 24.04 -6.89 -10.34
N SER A 233 23.88 -6.20 -11.48
CA SER A 233 24.86 -6.25 -12.55
C SER A 233 26.14 -5.57 -12.08
N ILE A 234 27.28 -6.21 -12.28
CA ILE A 234 28.61 -5.68 -11.98
C ILE A 234 29.00 -4.71 -13.06
#